data_1957921986325b5a09cbbf2d35543c60
#
_entry.id   1957921986325b5a09cbbf2d35543c60
#
_cell.length_a   1.000
_cell.length_b   1.000
_cell.length_c   1.000
_cell.angle_alpha   90.00
_cell.angle_beta   90.00
_cell.angle_gamma   90.00
#
_symmetry.space_group_name_H-M   'P 1'
#
loop_
_entity.id
_entity.type
_entity.pdbx_description
1 polymer ?
#
loop_
_entity_poly.entity_id
_entity_poly.type
_entity_poly.pdbx_seq_one_letter_code
_entity_poly.pdbx_strand_id
1 'polypeptide(L)'
;MATGCTHRRRVAPLLAGLIIALSVVATAAPPEVADFALENPAPGVYVHYGQQAEMSRANRGDIANLGFVVGSRCVAVIDTGGTYAVGHALREAIRGVTAAPICYVINTHGHPDHVFGNPAFAQDRPEFVGHVRLADALQRRGPNYLNALKRDLGDAADQSGIVPPTRSVASTDELDLGGRMLTLRAWKTAHTDNDLTVFDQTSGTLWLGDLLFVGHVPVVDGSLRGFLAAIDEIKTVRASLAIPGHGRALGWPEAIAPEERYLKRLRDDVRAAIKAKRTLAETLGSGDAGCEQWLLCDQFQRRNVSAAYAELEWE
;
A
#
# COMPACT_ATOMS: atom_id res chain seq x y z
N MET A 1 -66.51 32.69 72.01
CA MET A 1 -65.28 32.00 72.30
C MET A 1 -65.16 30.85 71.28
N ALA A 2 -64.45 31.02 70.22
CA ALA A 2 -64.24 29.94 69.23
C ALA A 2 -62.84 30.11 68.64
N THR A 3 -61.98 29.22 68.98
CA THR A 3 -60.59 29.13 68.54
C THR A 3 -60.50 28.44 67.16
N GLY A 4 -60.10 29.21 66.16
CA GLY A 4 -59.85 28.66 64.81
C GLY A 4 -58.46 28.02 64.68
N CYS A 5 -58.41 26.76 64.22
CA CYS A 5 -57.19 26.01 63.93
C CYS A 5 -56.90 26.10 62.43
N THR A 6 -55.83 26.75 62.03
CA THR A 6 -55.39 26.87 60.64
C THR A 6 -54.41 25.78 60.33
N HIS A 7 -54.81 24.82 59.44
CA HIS A 7 -53.92 23.80 58.85
C HIS A 7 -53.09 24.39 57.72
N ARG A 8 -51.80 24.52 57.94
CA ARG A 8 -50.83 24.78 56.86
C ARG A 8 -50.49 23.46 56.10
N ARG A 9 -50.93 23.39 54.87
CA ARG A 9 -50.49 22.36 53.96
C ARG A 9 -49.05 22.66 53.51
N ARG A 10 -48.09 21.72 53.77
CA ARG A 10 -46.72 21.74 53.22
C ARG A 10 -46.76 21.14 51.81
N VAL A 11 -46.39 21.92 50.82
CA VAL A 11 -46.16 21.46 49.44
C VAL A 11 -44.70 21.06 49.36
N ALA A 12 -44.41 19.76 49.08
CA ALA A 12 -43.10 19.28 48.84
C ALA A 12 -42.72 19.48 47.32
N PRO A 13 -41.52 19.96 47.00
CA PRO A 13 -41.11 20.10 45.62
C PRO A 13 -40.75 18.72 45.05
N LEU A 14 -41.37 18.34 43.94
CA LEU A 14 -40.95 17.22 43.11
C LEU A 14 -39.68 17.65 42.34
N LEU A 15 -38.53 17.09 42.70
CA LEU A 15 -37.32 17.12 41.86
C LEU A 15 -37.51 16.08 40.73
N ALA A 16 -37.80 16.57 39.53
CA ALA A 16 -37.71 15.77 38.30
C ALA A 16 -36.25 15.59 37.92
N GLY A 17 -35.69 14.42 38.21
CA GLY A 17 -34.34 14.06 37.77
C GLY A 17 -34.33 13.80 36.26
N LEU A 18 -33.65 14.65 35.51
CA LEU A 18 -33.39 14.45 34.08
C LEU A 18 -32.32 13.35 33.92
N ILE A 19 -32.74 12.14 33.58
CA ILE A 19 -31.80 11.04 33.22
C ILE A 19 -31.38 11.27 31.76
N ILE A 20 -30.17 11.81 31.56
CA ILE A 20 -29.52 11.86 30.24
C ILE A 20 -29.00 10.46 29.95
N ALA A 21 -29.70 9.71 29.11
CA ALA A 21 -29.20 8.46 28.57
C ALA A 21 -28.09 8.78 27.56
N LEU A 22 -26.83 8.58 27.95
CA LEU A 22 -25.70 8.55 26.99
C LEU A 22 -25.88 7.30 26.13
N SER A 23 -26.30 7.49 24.89
CA SER A 23 -26.24 6.43 23.86
C SER A 23 -24.77 6.18 23.49
N VAL A 24 -24.20 5.10 24.02
CA VAL A 24 -22.91 4.59 23.53
C VAL A 24 -23.19 4.00 22.14
N VAL A 25 -22.76 4.72 21.11
CA VAL A 25 -22.71 4.16 19.75
C VAL A 25 -21.61 3.10 19.79
N ALA A 26 -21.99 1.84 19.86
CA ALA A 26 -21.08 0.74 19.67
C ALA A 26 -20.60 0.78 18.21
N THR A 27 -19.38 1.23 17.97
CA THR A 27 -18.73 1.03 16.67
C THR A 27 -18.53 -0.46 16.50
N ALA A 28 -19.13 -1.05 15.46
CA ALA A 28 -18.90 -2.44 15.11
C ALA A 28 -17.38 -2.65 14.94
N ALA A 29 -16.86 -3.73 15.51
CA ALA A 29 -15.47 -4.12 15.28
C ALA A 29 -15.25 -4.29 13.78
N PRO A 30 -14.10 -3.85 13.24
CA PRO A 30 -13.80 -4.06 11.84
C PRO A 30 -13.82 -5.57 11.55
N PRO A 31 -14.32 -5.97 10.39
CA PRO A 31 -14.36 -7.37 10.03
C PRO A 31 -12.94 -7.93 9.97
N GLU A 32 -12.74 -9.06 10.64
CA GLU A 32 -11.44 -9.72 10.77
C GLU A 32 -10.92 -10.19 9.39
N VAL A 33 -9.64 -9.92 9.11
CA VAL A 33 -8.93 -10.51 7.97
C VAL A 33 -8.46 -11.89 8.43
N ALA A 34 -9.01 -12.94 7.87
CA ALA A 34 -8.63 -14.30 8.21
C ALA A 34 -7.16 -14.54 7.80
N ASP A 35 -6.41 -15.25 8.67
CA ASP A 35 -5.05 -15.71 8.41
C ASP A 35 -4.01 -14.62 8.10
N PHE A 36 -4.08 -13.45 8.77
CA PHE A 36 -3.06 -12.41 8.64
C PHE A 36 -1.74 -12.87 9.29
N ALA A 37 -0.99 -13.69 8.54
CA ALA A 37 0.26 -14.26 9.00
C ALA A 37 1.44 -13.31 8.75
N LEU A 38 2.37 -13.25 9.69
CA LEU A 38 3.64 -12.56 9.54
C LEU A 38 4.78 -13.56 9.37
N GLU A 39 5.71 -13.25 8.47
CA GLU A 39 7.01 -13.90 8.42
C GLU A 39 8.09 -12.93 8.89
N ASN A 40 9.18 -13.47 9.44
CA ASN A 40 10.35 -12.70 9.86
C ASN A 40 11.56 -13.12 9.00
N PRO A 41 11.70 -12.57 7.78
CA PRO A 41 12.75 -12.99 6.84
C PRO A 41 14.14 -12.46 7.22
N ALA A 42 14.23 -11.44 8.08
CA ALA A 42 15.47 -10.91 8.61
C ALA A 42 15.24 -10.34 10.02
N PRO A 43 16.27 -10.24 10.88
CA PRO A 43 16.12 -9.75 12.25
C PRO A 43 15.41 -8.40 12.32
N GLY A 44 14.24 -8.36 12.99
CA GLY A 44 13.41 -7.17 13.18
C GLY A 44 12.70 -6.68 11.92
N VAL A 45 12.67 -7.46 10.86
CA VAL A 45 11.90 -7.23 9.63
C VAL A 45 10.75 -8.23 9.59
N TYR A 46 9.52 -7.75 9.45
CA TYR A 46 8.32 -8.59 9.42
C TYR A 46 7.53 -8.28 8.16
N VAL A 47 7.07 -9.33 7.48
CA VAL A 47 6.34 -9.24 6.20
C VAL A 47 5.07 -10.07 6.26
N HIS A 48 3.98 -9.47 5.85
CA HIS A 48 2.76 -10.15 5.42
C HIS A 48 2.76 -10.22 3.89
N TYR A 49 2.49 -11.40 3.34
CA TYR A 49 2.41 -11.59 1.90
C TYR A 49 0.95 -11.65 1.47
N GLY A 50 0.52 -10.64 0.71
CA GLY A 50 -0.80 -10.58 0.14
C GLY A 50 -1.04 -11.68 -0.92
N GLN A 51 -2.30 -11.89 -1.27
CA GLN A 51 -2.70 -12.86 -2.27
C GLN A 51 -2.32 -12.36 -3.67
N GLN A 52 -1.70 -13.20 -4.49
CA GLN A 52 -1.41 -12.85 -5.88
C GLN A 52 -2.69 -12.99 -6.73
N ALA A 53 -3.59 -12.04 -6.58
CA ALA A 53 -4.91 -11.98 -7.19
C ALA A 53 -5.35 -10.53 -7.40
N GLU A 54 -6.40 -10.29 -8.18
CA GLU A 54 -7.06 -8.99 -8.19
C GLU A 54 -7.83 -8.75 -6.88
N MET A 55 -8.02 -7.48 -6.50
CA MET A 55 -8.82 -7.11 -5.34
C MET A 55 -10.25 -7.64 -5.48
N SER A 56 -10.76 -8.22 -4.42
CA SER A 56 -12.09 -8.82 -4.39
C SER A 56 -12.70 -8.75 -2.98
N ARG A 57 -14.00 -9.00 -2.88
CA ARG A 57 -14.67 -9.15 -1.58
C ARG A 57 -14.09 -10.29 -0.75
N ALA A 58 -13.66 -11.38 -1.41
CA ALA A 58 -13.12 -12.56 -0.74
C ALA A 58 -11.77 -12.28 -0.07
N ASN A 59 -10.84 -11.61 -0.77
CA ASN A 59 -9.54 -11.22 -0.20
C ASN A 59 -9.55 -9.85 0.49
N ARG A 60 -10.67 -9.11 0.43
CA ARG A 60 -10.85 -7.82 1.10
C ARG A 60 -9.79 -6.78 0.73
N GLY A 61 -9.17 -6.90 -0.44
CA GLY A 61 -8.08 -6.03 -0.88
C GLY A 61 -6.71 -6.40 -0.29
N ASP A 62 -6.55 -7.58 0.27
CA ASP A 62 -5.29 -8.13 0.77
C ASP A 62 -4.53 -8.81 -0.38
N ILE A 63 -3.86 -8.01 -1.21
CA ILE A 63 -3.17 -8.47 -2.41
C ILE A 63 -1.71 -8.01 -2.50
N ALA A 64 -1.33 -6.95 -1.77
CA ALA A 64 0.03 -6.44 -1.74
C ALA A 64 0.81 -6.98 -0.54
N ASN A 65 2.13 -7.00 -0.63
CA ASN A 65 2.99 -7.26 0.50
C ASN A 65 3.06 -6.04 1.41
N LEU A 66 2.89 -6.28 2.69
CA LEU A 66 2.92 -5.28 3.73
C LEU A 66 3.92 -5.69 4.80
N GLY A 67 4.43 -4.72 5.55
CA GLY A 67 5.24 -5.13 6.67
C GLY A 67 5.76 -3.98 7.50
N PHE A 68 6.75 -4.30 8.34
CA PHE A 68 7.31 -3.32 9.25
C PHE A 68 8.73 -3.68 9.67
N VAL A 69 9.45 -2.65 10.07
CA VAL A 69 10.80 -2.74 10.63
C VAL A 69 10.78 -2.24 12.07
N VAL A 70 11.28 -3.07 12.99
CA VAL A 70 11.34 -2.76 14.42
C VAL A 70 12.73 -2.24 14.78
N GLY A 71 12.81 -1.00 15.27
CA GLY A 71 13.98 -0.42 15.90
C GLY A 71 13.86 -0.39 17.42
N SER A 72 14.89 0.11 18.10
CA SER A 72 14.89 0.20 19.57
C SER A 72 13.95 1.31 20.10
N ARG A 73 13.68 2.34 19.30
CA ARG A 73 12.84 3.47 19.66
C ARG A 73 11.42 3.34 19.13
N CYS A 74 11.26 2.89 17.92
CA CYS A 74 9.96 2.78 17.28
C CYS A 74 9.93 1.86 16.05
N VAL A 75 8.76 1.75 15.47
CA VAL A 75 8.45 0.93 14.29
C VAL A 75 8.22 1.83 13.07
N ALA A 76 8.74 1.42 11.91
CA ALA A 76 8.32 1.92 10.61
C ALA A 76 7.49 0.86 9.89
N VAL A 77 6.28 1.21 9.49
CA VAL A 77 5.38 0.39 8.67
C VAL A 77 5.65 0.71 7.21
N ILE A 78 5.63 -0.31 6.34
CA ILE A 78 5.83 -0.17 4.90
C ILE A 78 4.59 -0.73 4.22
N ASP A 79 3.85 0.16 3.56
CA ASP A 79 2.52 -0.03 3.00
C ASP A 79 1.46 -0.55 4.00
N THR A 80 0.20 -0.40 3.67
CA THR A 80 -0.88 -0.61 4.64
C THR A 80 -2.05 -1.45 4.12
N GLY A 81 -1.98 -1.87 2.86
CA GLY A 81 -3.03 -2.69 2.25
C GLY A 81 -4.15 -1.92 1.59
N GLY A 82 -4.99 -2.66 0.90
CA GLY A 82 -6.06 -2.13 0.04
C GLY A 82 -7.30 -1.67 0.80
N THR A 83 -7.43 -2.01 2.07
CA THR A 83 -8.59 -1.61 2.89
C THR A 83 -8.19 -1.28 4.33
N TYR A 84 -9.08 -0.55 5.00
CA TYR A 84 -8.94 -0.31 6.45
C TYR A 84 -8.81 -1.62 7.24
N ALA A 85 -9.58 -2.65 6.88
CA ALA A 85 -9.53 -3.94 7.56
C ALA A 85 -8.15 -4.61 7.46
N VAL A 86 -7.51 -4.56 6.31
CA VAL A 86 -6.14 -5.06 6.10
C VAL A 86 -5.13 -4.24 6.90
N GLY A 87 -5.21 -2.90 6.82
CA GLY A 87 -4.34 -2.03 7.62
C GLY A 87 -4.52 -2.22 9.13
N HIS A 88 -5.75 -2.44 9.59
CA HIS A 88 -6.05 -2.74 11.00
C HIS A 88 -5.44 -4.08 11.43
N ALA A 89 -5.55 -5.12 10.59
CA ALA A 89 -4.94 -6.43 10.87
C ALA A 89 -3.41 -6.32 10.98
N LEU A 90 -2.76 -5.58 10.07
CA LEU A 90 -1.33 -5.31 10.16
C LEU A 90 -0.97 -4.58 11.47
N ARG A 91 -1.76 -3.57 11.83
CA ARG A 91 -1.54 -2.81 13.07
C ARG A 91 -1.67 -3.68 14.32
N GLU A 92 -2.64 -4.56 14.39
CA GLU A 92 -2.79 -5.51 15.50
C GLU A 92 -1.64 -6.56 15.51
N ALA A 93 -1.20 -7.02 14.34
CA ALA A 93 -0.05 -7.89 14.21
C ALA A 93 1.25 -7.22 14.74
N ILE A 94 1.47 -5.93 14.46
CA ILE A 94 2.59 -5.15 15.01
C ILE A 94 2.55 -5.16 16.55
N ARG A 95 1.37 -4.94 17.13
CA ARG A 95 1.18 -4.95 18.59
C ARG A 95 1.43 -6.30 19.24
N GLY A 96 1.18 -7.38 18.49
CA GLY A 96 1.53 -8.74 18.91
C GLY A 96 3.03 -8.99 18.94
N VAL A 97 3.83 -8.23 18.17
CA VAL A 97 5.28 -8.36 18.08
C VAL A 97 6.01 -7.43 19.04
N THR A 98 5.56 -6.19 19.19
CA THR A 98 6.28 -5.17 19.98
C THR A 98 5.35 -4.15 20.60
N ALA A 99 5.74 -3.62 21.77
CA ALA A 99 5.12 -2.48 22.43
C ALA A 99 5.69 -1.13 21.97
N ALA A 100 6.69 -1.11 21.08
CA ALA A 100 7.27 0.12 20.56
C ALA A 100 6.24 0.93 19.76
N PRO A 101 6.23 2.28 19.86
CA PRO A 101 5.30 3.11 19.13
C PRO A 101 5.55 3.04 17.61
N ILE A 102 4.50 3.21 16.81
CA ILE A 102 4.60 3.35 15.36
C ILE A 102 4.95 4.82 15.08
N CYS A 103 6.18 5.09 14.61
CA CYS A 103 6.63 6.44 14.27
C CYS A 103 6.34 6.81 12.82
N TYR A 104 6.43 5.85 11.93
CA TYR A 104 6.33 6.09 10.49
C TYR A 104 5.41 5.08 9.81
N VAL A 105 4.63 5.58 8.86
CA VAL A 105 3.95 4.78 7.84
C VAL A 105 4.48 5.25 6.50
N ILE A 106 5.21 4.39 5.81
CA ILE A 106 5.89 4.68 4.56
C ILE A 106 5.09 4.03 3.44
N ASN A 107 4.60 4.83 2.50
CA ASN A 107 3.94 4.31 1.31
C ASN A 107 4.93 4.27 0.15
N THR A 108 5.09 3.10 -0.45
CA THR A 108 6.00 2.89 -1.58
C THR A 108 5.52 3.61 -2.83
N HIS A 109 4.20 3.71 -3.05
CA HIS A 109 3.56 4.45 -4.12
C HIS A 109 2.05 4.59 -3.86
N GLY A 110 1.30 5.16 -4.82
CA GLY A 110 -0.08 5.59 -4.62
C GLY A 110 -1.16 4.62 -5.11
N HIS A 111 -0.87 3.33 -5.37
CA HIS A 111 -1.92 2.37 -5.74
C HIS A 111 -2.77 1.97 -4.53
N PRO A 112 -4.05 1.62 -4.77
CA PRO A 112 -5.01 1.36 -3.71
C PRO A 112 -4.56 0.31 -2.69
N ASP A 113 -3.99 -0.79 -3.17
CA ASP A 113 -3.55 -1.94 -2.37
C ASP A 113 -2.34 -1.66 -1.47
N HIS A 114 -1.71 -0.50 -1.60
CA HIS A 114 -0.59 -0.04 -0.76
C HIS A 114 -0.99 1.05 0.24
N VAL A 115 -2.05 1.85 -0.05
CA VAL A 115 -2.30 3.09 0.72
C VAL A 115 -3.65 3.16 1.41
N PHE A 116 -4.67 2.38 1.03
CA PHE A 116 -6.02 2.58 1.53
C PHE A 116 -6.26 2.03 2.94
N GLY A 117 -5.30 1.29 3.49
CA GLY A 117 -5.24 0.92 4.90
C GLY A 117 -4.66 2.02 5.82
N ASN A 118 -4.10 3.11 5.28
CA ASN A 118 -3.51 4.20 6.07
C ASN A 118 -4.41 4.71 7.22
N PRO A 119 -5.74 4.86 7.05
CA PRO A 119 -6.60 5.33 8.14
C PRO A 119 -6.54 4.48 9.42
N ALA A 120 -6.20 3.19 9.33
CA ALA A 120 -6.09 2.31 10.49
C ALA A 120 -4.97 2.72 11.47
N PHE A 121 -3.99 3.50 10.99
CA PHE A 121 -2.85 3.99 11.76
C PHE A 121 -3.03 5.40 12.32
N ALA A 122 -4.12 6.09 12.00
CA ALA A 122 -4.33 7.50 12.38
C ALA A 122 -4.27 7.71 13.91
N GLN A 123 -4.72 6.74 14.71
CA GLN A 123 -4.69 6.82 16.17
C GLN A 123 -3.28 6.78 16.77
N ASP A 124 -2.30 6.22 16.06
CA ASP A 124 -0.90 6.17 16.49
C ASP A 124 -0.16 7.49 16.19
N ARG A 125 -0.75 8.36 15.35
CA ARG A 125 -0.22 9.65 14.92
C ARG A 125 1.20 9.54 14.31
N PRO A 126 1.46 8.60 13.40
CA PRO A 126 2.75 8.48 12.75
C PRO A 126 2.99 9.64 11.78
N GLU A 127 4.25 9.84 11.39
CA GLU A 127 4.51 10.55 10.13
C GLU A 127 4.15 9.62 8.96
N PHE A 128 3.27 10.07 8.07
CA PHE A 128 3.03 9.42 6.79
C PHE A 128 4.08 9.91 5.80
N VAL A 129 4.89 8.97 5.30
CA VAL A 129 6.05 9.26 4.45
C VAL A 129 5.80 8.73 3.05
N GLY A 130 6.12 9.50 2.03
CA GLY A 130 5.98 9.08 0.64
C GLY A 130 6.77 9.93 -0.33
N HIS A 131 6.78 9.51 -1.59
CA HIS A 131 7.38 10.29 -2.66
C HIS A 131 6.78 11.70 -2.74
N VAL A 132 7.57 12.70 -3.13
CA VAL A 132 7.12 14.11 -3.22
C VAL A 132 5.88 14.30 -4.10
N ARG A 133 5.64 13.43 -5.09
CA ARG A 133 4.44 13.47 -5.95
C ARG A 133 3.26 12.66 -5.42
N LEU A 134 3.42 11.92 -4.31
CA LEU A 134 2.37 11.02 -3.81
C LEU A 134 1.10 11.78 -3.41
N ALA A 135 1.23 12.94 -2.75
CA ALA A 135 0.08 13.75 -2.36
C ALA A 135 -0.77 14.16 -3.59
N ASP A 136 -0.11 14.64 -4.64
CA ASP A 136 -0.78 15.04 -5.89
C ASP A 136 -1.39 13.84 -6.61
N ALA A 137 -0.72 12.69 -6.63
CA ALA A 137 -1.23 11.47 -7.23
C ALA A 137 -2.51 11.00 -6.51
N LEU A 138 -2.50 10.98 -5.18
CA LEU A 138 -3.65 10.64 -4.36
C LEU A 138 -4.81 11.63 -4.53
N GLN A 139 -4.51 12.92 -4.66
CA GLN A 139 -5.53 13.94 -4.93
C GLN A 139 -6.21 13.72 -6.28
N ARG A 140 -5.44 13.42 -7.34
CA ARG A 140 -5.96 13.24 -8.70
C ARG A 140 -6.68 11.92 -8.91
N ARG A 141 -6.11 10.80 -8.45
CA ARG A 141 -6.59 9.42 -8.74
C ARG A 141 -7.38 8.81 -7.59
N GLY A 142 -7.05 9.19 -6.35
CA GLY A 142 -7.59 8.58 -5.14
C GLY A 142 -9.12 8.54 -5.06
N PRO A 143 -9.87 9.62 -5.39
CA PRO A 143 -11.33 9.58 -5.37
C PRO A 143 -11.91 8.52 -6.32
N ASN A 144 -11.34 8.36 -7.52
CA ASN A 144 -11.77 7.35 -8.49
C ASN A 144 -11.46 5.93 -7.99
N TYR A 145 -10.26 5.72 -7.44
CA TYR A 145 -9.87 4.45 -6.83
C TYR A 145 -10.78 4.08 -5.65
N LEU A 146 -11.08 5.04 -4.78
CA LEU A 146 -11.96 4.81 -3.64
C LEU A 146 -13.40 4.48 -4.06
N ASN A 147 -13.90 5.14 -5.11
CA ASN A 147 -15.21 4.81 -5.68
C ASN A 147 -15.22 3.41 -6.30
N ALA A 148 -14.16 3.02 -7.02
CA ALA A 148 -14.01 1.67 -7.55
C ALA A 148 -13.95 0.64 -6.41
N LEU A 149 -13.14 0.89 -5.38
CA LEU A 149 -13.03 0.03 -4.20
C LEU A 149 -14.40 -0.23 -3.55
N LYS A 150 -15.18 0.84 -3.30
CA LYS A 150 -16.51 0.73 -2.71
C LYS A 150 -17.49 -0.05 -3.59
N ARG A 151 -17.45 0.18 -4.91
CA ARG A 151 -18.28 -0.55 -5.87
C ARG A 151 -17.95 -2.05 -5.88
N ASP A 152 -16.66 -2.39 -5.89
CA ASP A 152 -16.19 -3.74 -6.13
C ASP A 152 -16.13 -4.57 -4.83
N LEU A 153 -15.76 -3.96 -3.71
CA LEU A 153 -15.62 -4.62 -2.41
C LEU A 153 -16.82 -4.42 -1.46
N GLY A 154 -17.68 -3.41 -1.71
CA GLY A 154 -18.82 -3.11 -0.82
C GLY A 154 -18.35 -2.79 0.60
N ASP A 155 -18.95 -3.45 1.60
CA ASP A 155 -18.68 -3.21 3.03
C ASP A 155 -17.21 -3.49 3.43
N ALA A 156 -16.47 -4.31 2.66
CA ALA A 156 -15.04 -4.50 2.90
C ALA A 156 -14.21 -3.22 2.66
N ALA A 157 -14.75 -2.24 1.93
CA ALA A 157 -14.14 -0.94 1.72
C ALA A 157 -14.42 0.08 2.84
N ASP A 158 -15.24 -0.28 3.84
CA ASP A 158 -15.61 0.66 4.90
C ASP A 158 -14.39 1.18 5.66
N GLN A 159 -14.43 2.46 6.04
CA GLN A 159 -13.35 3.18 6.70
C GLN A 159 -12.05 3.32 5.88
N SER A 160 -11.94 2.66 4.71
CA SER A 160 -10.81 2.84 3.80
C SER A 160 -10.79 4.26 3.25
N GLY A 161 -9.60 4.82 3.05
CA GLY A 161 -9.53 6.22 2.66
C GLY A 161 -8.15 6.71 2.26
N ILE A 162 -8.13 7.98 1.89
CA ILE A 162 -6.93 8.68 1.44
C ILE A 162 -6.32 9.43 2.62
N VAL A 163 -5.09 9.10 2.98
CA VAL A 163 -4.28 9.85 3.93
C VAL A 163 -3.01 10.27 3.18
N PRO A 164 -2.85 11.56 2.86
CA PRO A 164 -1.67 12.04 2.15
C PRO A 164 -0.44 11.98 3.05
N PRO A 165 0.78 11.91 2.48
CA PRO A 165 2.00 11.97 3.25
C PRO A 165 2.14 13.32 3.96
N THR A 166 2.62 13.28 5.21
CA THR A 166 3.00 14.48 5.99
C THR A 166 4.49 14.80 5.84
N ARG A 167 5.28 13.82 5.38
CA ARG A 167 6.70 13.96 5.02
C ARG A 167 6.93 13.48 3.59
N SER A 168 7.52 14.33 2.77
CA SER A 168 7.75 14.08 1.34
C SER A 168 9.22 13.84 1.04
N VAL A 169 9.52 12.79 0.26
CA VAL A 169 10.86 12.45 -0.20
C VAL A 169 11.00 12.84 -1.67
N ALA A 170 11.91 13.77 -1.97
CA ALA A 170 12.16 14.24 -3.34
C ALA A 170 13.28 13.47 -4.05
N SER A 171 14.26 12.95 -3.31
CA SER A 171 15.38 12.14 -3.82
C SER A 171 15.75 11.05 -2.84
N THR A 172 16.41 11.38 -1.74
CA THR A 172 16.79 10.49 -0.66
C THR A 172 16.42 11.10 0.69
N ASP A 173 16.12 10.26 1.66
CA ASP A 173 15.87 10.66 3.04
C ASP A 173 16.29 9.51 3.97
N GLU A 174 16.48 9.78 5.26
CA GLU A 174 16.85 8.79 6.26
C GLU A 174 15.92 8.86 7.47
N LEU A 175 15.51 7.70 7.96
CA LEU A 175 14.71 7.56 9.16
C LEU A 175 15.47 6.72 10.19
N ASP A 176 15.70 7.28 11.37
CA ASP A 176 16.32 6.56 12.49
C ASP A 176 15.24 5.98 13.40
N LEU A 177 15.23 4.65 13.56
CA LEU A 177 14.32 3.93 14.46
C LEU A 177 14.93 3.66 15.85
N GLY A 178 15.97 4.41 16.21
CA GLY A 178 16.78 4.22 17.43
C GLY A 178 18.02 3.38 17.15
N GLY A 179 18.96 3.95 16.38
CA GLY A 179 20.18 3.28 15.94
C GLY A 179 19.99 2.26 14.80
N ARG A 180 18.80 2.19 14.24
CA ARG A 180 18.49 1.42 13.01
C ARG A 180 18.05 2.38 11.94
N MET A 181 18.91 2.58 10.94
CA MET A 181 18.69 3.53 9.85
C MET A 181 17.97 2.88 8.68
N LEU A 182 16.89 3.52 8.23
CA LEU A 182 16.23 3.25 6.96
C LEU A 182 16.61 4.35 5.98
N THR A 183 17.15 3.97 4.82
CA THR A 183 17.37 4.89 3.70
C THR A 183 16.20 4.79 2.74
N LEU A 184 15.54 5.93 2.48
CA LEU A 184 14.46 6.05 1.53
C LEU A 184 14.99 6.66 0.23
N ARG A 185 14.56 6.13 -0.91
CA ARG A 185 14.90 6.70 -2.22
C ARG A 185 13.66 6.88 -3.08
N ALA A 186 13.43 8.11 -3.51
CA ALA A 186 12.41 8.46 -4.49
C ALA A 186 12.94 8.25 -5.91
N TRP A 187 12.11 7.67 -6.76
CA TRP A 187 12.46 7.33 -8.13
C TRP A 187 11.80 8.29 -9.13
N LYS A 188 12.41 8.42 -10.31
CA LYS A 188 11.74 9.02 -11.46
C LYS A 188 10.62 8.07 -11.89
N THR A 189 9.68 8.61 -12.71
CA THR A 189 8.56 7.81 -13.23
C THR A 189 9.04 6.46 -13.75
N ALA A 190 8.55 5.38 -13.11
CA ALA A 190 8.87 3.99 -13.41
C ALA A 190 7.59 3.14 -13.41
N HIS A 191 7.30 2.34 -12.35
CA HIS A 191 6.01 1.68 -12.20
C HIS A 191 4.87 2.71 -12.13
N THR A 192 5.06 3.75 -11.31
CA THR A 192 4.22 4.96 -11.28
C THR A 192 5.06 6.22 -11.43
N ASP A 193 4.47 7.41 -11.24
CA ASP A 193 5.18 8.68 -11.16
C ASP A 193 5.62 9.04 -9.72
N ASN A 194 5.43 8.15 -8.77
CA ASN A 194 5.63 8.42 -7.35
C ASN A 194 6.20 7.22 -6.55
N ASP A 195 7.09 6.45 -7.16
CA ASP A 195 7.71 5.27 -6.56
C ASP A 195 8.78 5.62 -5.54
N LEU A 196 8.79 4.90 -4.41
CA LEU A 196 9.74 5.02 -3.29
C LEU A 196 10.22 3.64 -2.86
N THR A 197 11.51 3.49 -2.62
CA THR A 197 12.09 2.28 -2.00
C THR A 197 12.60 2.57 -0.61
N VAL A 198 12.66 1.52 0.23
CA VAL A 198 13.16 1.59 1.61
C VAL A 198 14.26 0.54 1.78
N PHE A 199 15.45 0.98 2.17
CA PHE A 199 16.58 0.10 2.47
C PHE A 199 16.87 0.12 3.97
N ASP A 200 16.74 -1.02 4.62
CA ASP A 200 17.16 -1.21 6.00
C ASP A 200 18.65 -1.57 6.05
N GLN A 201 19.47 -0.63 6.47
CA GLN A 201 20.92 -0.78 6.51
C GLN A 201 21.39 -1.87 7.48
N THR A 202 20.60 -2.17 8.53
CA THR A 202 20.97 -3.13 9.57
C THR A 202 20.83 -4.57 9.10
N SER A 203 19.72 -4.90 8.40
CA SER A 203 19.47 -6.26 7.92
C SER A 203 19.90 -6.48 6.46
N GLY A 204 20.21 -5.41 5.73
CA GLY A 204 20.45 -5.47 4.30
C GLY A 204 19.17 -5.76 3.49
N THR A 205 17.98 -5.47 4.03
CA THR A 205 16.71 -5.71 3.37
C THR A 205 16.29 -4.50 2.55
N LEU A 206 15.93 -4.71 1.28
CA LEU A 206 15.45 -3.70 0.35
C LEU A 206 13.97 -3.94 0.03
N TRP A 207 13.11 -3.00 0.44
CA TRP A 207 11.69 -2.96 0.10
C TRP A 207 11.52 -2.18 -1.19
N LEU A 208 11.00 -2.83 -2.20
CA LEU A 208 10.93 -2.29 -3.55
C LEU A 208 9.53 -1.79 -3.95
N GLY A 209 8.48 -2.14 -3.16
CA GLY A 209 7.13 -1.95 -3.63
C GLY A 209 6.98 -2.56 -5.02
N ASP A 210 6.23 -1.92 -5.88
CA ASP A 210 5.95 -2.39 -7.24
C ASP A 210 7.05 -2.06 -8.27
N LEU A 211 8.25 -1.71 -7.78
CA LEU A 211 9.46 -1.78 -8.58
C LEU A 211 10.06 -3.19 -8.62
N LEU A 212 9.37 -4.17 -7.99
CA LEU A 212 9.64 -5.59 -8.10
C LEU A 212 8.36 -6.40 -7.94
N PHE A 213 8.07 -7.23 -8.93
CA PHE A 213 7.03 -8.26 -8.92
C PHE A 213 7.66 -9.65 -8.99
N VAL A 214 7.19 -10.58 -8.15
CA VAL A 214 7.68 -11.96 -8.13
C VAL A 214 6.52 -12.92 -8.35
N GLY A 215 6.54 -13.63 -9.48
CA GLY A 215 5.49 -14.56 -9.90
C GLY A 215 4.26 -13.88 -10.52
N HIS A 216 3.95 -12.67 -10.16
CA HIS A 216 2.92 -11.81 -10.74
C HIS A 216 3.51 -11.02 -11.91
N VAL A 217 2.75 -10.83 -13.01
CA VAL A 217 3.22 -10.02 -14.14
C VAL A 217 3.47 -8.57 -13.69
N PRO A 218 4.62 -7.97 -14.03
CA PRO A 218 4.87 -6.56 -13.72
C PRO A 218 3.82 -5.66 -14.35
N VAL A 219 3.41 -4.60 -13.65
CA VAL A 219 2.44 -3.63 -14.14
C VAL A 219 3.15 -2.32 -14.51
N VAL A 220 2.90 -1.82 -15.71
CA VAL A 220 3.44 -0.54 -16.21
C VAL A 220 2.32 0.50 -16.21
N ASP A 221 2.27 1.35 -15.18
CA ASP A 221 1.30 2.46 -15.06
C ASP A 221 1.98 3.84 -15.22
N GLY A 222 3.31 3.89 -15.22
CA GLY A 222 4.12 5.09 -15.38
C GLY A 222 4.86 5.15 -16.71
N SER A 223 6.07 4.60 -16.78
CA SER A 223 6.95 4.62 -17.96
C SER A 223 7.75 3.33 -18.07
N LEU A 224 7.61 2.61 -19.16
CA LEU A 224 8.39 1.39 -19.42
C LEU A 224 9.91 1.69 -19.48
N ARG A 225 10.30 2.77 -20.16
CA ARG A 225 11.71 3.19 -20.23
C ARG A 225 12.24 3.61 -18.88
N GLY A 226 11.43 4.36 -18.14
CA GLY A 226 11.76 4.80 -16.79
C GLY A 226 11.89 3.62 -15.83
N PHE A 227 11.02 2.60 -15.97
CA PHE A 227 11.09 1.39 -15.16
C PHE A 227 12.39 0.61 -15.43
N LEU A 228 12.74 0.39 -16.68
CA LEU A 228 14.02 -0.25 -17.05
C LEU A 228 15.23 0.56 -16.53
N ALA A 229 15.20 1.89 -16.63
CA ALA A 229 16.24 2.75 -16.08
C ALA A 229 16.33 2.66 -14.55
N ALA A 230 15.19 2.61 -13.86
CA ALA A 230 15.14 2.43 -12.41
C ALA A 230 15.75 1.06 -12.01
N ILE A 231 15.43 -0.03 -12.73
CA ILE A 231 16.02 -1.35 -12.50
C ILE A 231 17.55 -1.30 -12.59
N ASP A 232 18.11 -0.64 -13.63
CA ASP A 232 19.56 -0.54 -13.80
C ASP A 232 20.24 0.16 -12.61
N GLU A 233 19.59 1.18 -12.03
CA GLU A 233 20.10 1.86 -10.84
C GLU A 233 19.86 1.06 -9.55
N ILE A 234 18.68 0.45 -9.38
CA ILE A 234 18.32 -0.34 -8.18
C ILE A 234 19.29 -1.52 -8.00
N LYS A 235 19.68 -2.18 -9.10
CA LYS A 235 20.66 -3.29 -9.05
C LYS A 235 22.00 -2.92 -8.41
N THR A 236 22.34 -1.64 -8.34
CA THR A 236 23.58 -1.17 -7.69
C THR A 236 23.49 -1.13 -6.15
N VAL A 237 22.29 -1.24 -5.59
CA VAL A 237 22.09 -1.25 -4.14
C VAL A 237 22.65 -2.54 -3.55
N ARG A 238 23.52 -2.42 -2.56
CA ARG A 238 24.12 -3.56 -1.86
C ARG A 238 23.16 -4.09 -0.79
N ALA A 239 22.11 -4.77 -1.23
CA ALA A 239 21.18 -5.47 -0.36
C ALA A 239 21.49 -6.98 -0.35
N SER A 240 20.93 -7.71 0.58
CA SER A 240 20.99 -9.19 0.65
C SER A 240 19.62 -9.82 0.39
N LEU A 241 18.55 -9.10 0.71
CA LEU A 241 17.17 -9.54 0.58
C LEU A 241 16.34 -8.46 -0.10
N ALA A 242 15.50 -8.85 -1.06
CA ALA A 242 14.50 -7.98 -1.68
C ALA A 242 13.09 -8.39 -1.25
N ILE A 243 12.28 -7.41 -0.84
CA ILE A 243 10.85 -7.58 -0.58
C ILE A 243 10.11 -6.86 -1.70
N PRO A 244 9.41 -7.61 -2.59
CA PRO A 244 8.62 -7.06 -3.68
C PRO A 244 7.31 -6.48 -3.18
N GLY A 245 6.61 -5.70 -4.02
CA GLY A 245 5.23 -5.31 -3.75
C GLY A 245 4.26 -6.49 -3.84
N HIS A 246 4.56 -7.47 -4.71
CA HIS A 246 3.78 -8.70 -4.87
C HIS A 246 4.68 -9.91 -4.99
N GLY A 247 4.31 -10.99 -4.28
CA GLY A 247 5.04 -12.26 -4.29
C GLY A 247 6.04 -12.41 -3.15
N ARG A 248 6.88 -13.44 -3.19
CA ARG A 248 7.75 -13.81 -2.06
C ARG A 248 9.05 -13.02 -2.07
N ALA A 249 9.57 -12.70 -0.89
CA ALA A 249 10.92 -12.15 -0.74
C ALA A 249 11.97 -13.13 -1.29
N LEU A 250 12.97 -12.58 -1.96
CA LEU A 250 14.05 -13.34 -2.60
C LEU A 250 15.41 -12.69 -2.36
N GLY A 251 16.48 -13.47 -2.59
CA GLY A 251 17.85 -12.97 -2.59
C GLY A 251 18.06 -11.86 -3.63
N TRP A 252 18.86 -10.87 -3.28
CA TRP A 252 19.18 -9.75 -4.13
C TRP A 252 20.62 -9.83 -4.64
N PRO A 253 20.94 -9.46 -5.91
CA PRO A 253 20.04 -8.83 -6.91
C PRO A 253 19.33 -9.81 -7.87
N GLU A 254 19.44 -11.11 -7.70
CA GLU A 254 18.93 -12.11 -8.64
C GLU A 254 17.40 -12.03 -8.78
N ALA A 255 16.68 -11.56 -7.75
CA ALA A 255 15.23 -11.41 -7.73
C ALA A 255 14.67 -10.60 -8.92
N ILE A 256 15.40 -9.58 -9.39
CA ILE A 256 14.92 -8.65 -10.44
C ILE A 256 15.05 -9.21 -11.87
N ALA A 257 15.86 -10.24 -12.08
CA ALA A 257 16.22 -10.69 -13.42
C ALA A 257 15.02 -11.22 -14.27
N PRO A 258 14.02 -11.93 -13.70
CA PRO A 258 12.84 -12.33 -14.47
C PRO A 258 12.03 -11.13 -14.96
N GLU A 259 11.79 -10.15 -14.08
CA GLU A 259 11.05 -8.93 -14.39
C GLU A 259 11.77 -8.08 -15.44
N GLU A 260 13.07 -7.88 -15.29
CA GLU A 260 13.88 -7.16 -16.27
C GLU A 260 13.78 -7.79 -17.67
N ARG A 261 13.81 -9.14 -17.75
CA ARG A 261 13.62 -9.85 -19.03
C ARG A 261 12.24 -9.61 -19.63
N TYR A 262 11.20 -9.67 -18.81
CA TYR A 262 9.84 -9.41 -19.25
C TYR A 262 9.69 -7.98 -19.81
N LEU A 263 10.13 -6.97 -19.06
CA LEU A 263 10.02 -5.56 -19.47
C LEU A 263 10.84 -5.25 -20.73
N LYS A 264 12.05 -5.83 -20.86
CA LYS A 264 12.87 -5.70 -22.06
C LYS A 264 12.20 -6.34 -23.27
N ARG A 265 11.61 -7.52 -23.11
CA ARG A 265 10.86 -8.20 -24.17
C ARG A 265 9.64 -7.38 -24.57
N LEU A 266 8.83 -6.90 -23.62
CA LEU A 266 7.68 -6.03 -23.87
C LEU A 266 8.09 -4.82 -24.73
N ARG A 267 9.18 -4.13 -24.34
CA ARG A 267 9.73 -3.00 -25.11
C ARG A 267 10.08 -3.39 -26.54
N ASP A 268 10.82 -4.50 -26.70
CA ASP A 268 11.35 -4.91 -27.99
C ASP A 268 10.24 -5.40 -28.93
N ASP A 269 9.25 -6.11 -28.42
CA ASP A 269 8.09 -6.59 -29.18
C ASP A 269 7.21 -5.40 -29.65
N VAL A 270 6.98 -4.40 -28.79
CA VAL A 270 6.24 -3.20 -29.15
C VAL A 270 6.99 -2.36 -30.18
N ARG A 271 8.31 -2.16 -30.02
CA ARG A 271 9.14 -1.47 -31.03
C ARG A 271 9.11 -2.18 -32.39
N ALA A 272 9.16 -3.51 -32.39
CA ALA A 272 9.04 -4.29 -33.62
C ALA A 272 7.69 -4.09 -34.29
N ALA A 273 6.60 -4.05 -33.54
CA ALA A 273 5.26 -3.79 -34.05
C ALA A 273 5.14 -2.38 -34.66
N ILE A 274 5.64 -1.36 -33.97
CA ILE A 274 5.67 0.03 -34.46
C ILE A 274 6.48 0.15 -35.75
N LYS A 275 7.68 -0.45 -35.78
CA LYS A 275 8.55 -0.51 -36.98
C LYS A 275 7.84 -1.18 -38.16
N ALA A 276 7.04 -2.20 -37.89
CA ALA A 276 6.21 -2.88 -38.89
C ALA A 276 4.93 -2.11 -39.23
N LYS A 277 4.73 -0.90 -38.71
CA LYS A 277 3.55 -0.04 -38.89
C LYS A 277 2.24 -0.69 -38.44
N ARG A 278 2.29 -1.59 -37.47
CA ARG A 278 1.10 -2.16 -36.85
C ARG A 278 0.46 -1.13 -35.93
N THR A 279 -0.84 -1.02 -36.02
CA THR A 279 -1.64 -0.24 -35.08
C THR A 279 -1.61 -0.86 -33.68
N LEU A 280 -2.01 -0.08 -32.65
CA LEU A 280 -2.19 -0.62 -31.30
C LEU A 280 -3.14 -1.83 -31.30
N ALA A 281 -4.27 -1.75 -32.04
CA ALA A 281 -5.26 -2.83 -32.11
C ALA A 281 -4.66 -4.13 -32.68
N GLU A 282 -3.87 -4.03 -33.75
CA GLU A 282 -3.18 -5.16 -34.36
C GLU A 282 -2.08 -5.73 -33.44
N THR A 283 -1.39 -4.85 -32.69
CA THR A 283 -0.36 -5.25 -31.73
C THR A 283 -0.99 -6.01 -30.56
N LEU A 284 -2.13 -5.55 -30.04
CA LEU A 284 -2.90 -6.24 -29.00
C LEU A 284 -3.49 -7.58 -29.48
N GLY A 285 -3.74 -7.74 -30.78
CA GLY A 285 -4.26 -8.96 -31.38
C GLY A 285 -3.20 -10.01 -31.69
N SER A 286 -1.90 -9.70 -31.60
CA SER A 286 -0.81 -10.61 -31.98
C SER A 286 -0.47 -11.66 -30.91
N GLY A 287 -1.18 -11.70 -29.78
CA GLY A 287 -1.05 -12.70 -28.72
C GLY A 287 -0.19 -12.25 -27.54
N ASP A 288 -0.30 -12.99 -26.46
CA ASP A 288 0.31 -12.67 -25.16
C ASP A 288 1.70 -13.38 -24.99
N ALA A 289 2.42 -13.56 -26.10
CA ALA A 289 3.68 -14.27 -26.12
C ALA A 289 4.68 -13.72 -25.06
N GLY A 290 5.00 -14.56 -24.07
CA GLY A 290 6.01 -14.28 -23.04
C GLY A 290 5.45 -13.84 -21.68
N CYS A 291 4.14 -13.84 -21.52
CA CYS A 291 3.46 -13.53 -20.28
C CYS A 291 2.85 -14.78 -19.61
N GLU A 292 2.70 -15.88 -20.32
CA GLU A 292 1.94 -17.07 -19.90
C GLU A 292 2.51 -17.74 -18.64
N GLN A 293 3.77 -17.52 -18.34
CA GLN A 293 4.42 -18.02 -17.12
C GLN A 293 4.16 -17.14 -15.88
N TRP A 294 3.52 -15.97 -16.06
CA TRP A 294 3.24 -15.04 -15.00
C TRP A 294 1.78 -15.13 -14.54
N LEU A 295 1.57 -15.07 -13.24
CA LEU A 295 0.22 -14.89 -12.71
C LEU A 295 -0.36 -13.55 -13.18
N LEU A 296 -1.67 -13.51 -13.38
CA LEU A 296 -2.42 -12.32 -13.82
C LEU A 296 -1.99 -11.76 -15.20
N CYS A 297 -1.39 -12.61 -16.05
CA CYS A 297 -1.04 -12.26 -17.42
C CYS A 297 -2.25 -11.72 -18.19
N ASP A 298 -3.38 -12.46 -18.19
CA ASP A 298 -4.60 -12.09 -18.94
C ASP A 298 -5.17 -10.72 -18.50
N GLN A 299 -4.97 -10.36 -17.24
CA GLN A 299 -5.47 -9.11 -16.64
C GLN A 299 -4.62 -7.89 -17.05
N PHE A 300 -3.29 -8.05 -17.06
CA PHE A 300 -2.40 -6.88 -17.16
C PHE A 300 -1.62 -6.77 -18.47
N GLN A 301 -1.37 -7.87 -19.20
CA GLN A 301 -0.54 -7.83 -20.41
C GLN A 301 -1.05 -6.80 -21.44
N ARG A 302 -2.34 -6.78 -21.71
CA ARG A 302 -2.93 -5.83 -22.68
C ARG A 302 -2.77 -4.37 -22.24
N ARG A 303 -2.83 -4.09 -20.93
CA ARG A 303 -2.56 -2.76 -20.37
C ARG A 303 -1.09 -2.38 -20.55
N ASN A 304 -0.18 -3.32 -20.26
CA ASN A 304 1.25 -3.12 -20.42
C ASN A 304 1.63 -2.85 -21.88
N VAL A 305 1.08 -3.62 -22.82
CA VAL A 305 1.27 -3.38 -24.27
C VAL A 305 0.74 -2.00 -24.67
N SER A 306 -0.44 -1.61 -24.17
CA SER A 306 -1.02 -0.29 -24.47
C SER A 306 -0.17 0.86 -23.93
N ALA A 307 0.30 0.75 -22.70
CA ALA A 307 1.16 1.75 -22.07
C ALA A 307 2.52 1.86 -22.81
N ALA A 308 3.13 0.72 -23.12
CA ALA A 308 4.37 0.65 -23.87
C ALA A 308 4.22 1.23 -25.29
N TYR A 309 3.13 0.91 -25.98
CA TYR A 309 2.87 1.42 -27.33
C TYR A 309 2.71 2.94 -27.32
N ALA A 310 1.89 3.48 -26.42
CA ALA A 310 1.67 4.92 -26.31
C ALA A 310 2.96 5.70 -25.97
N GLU A 311 3.88 5.10 -25.21
CA GLU A 311 5.17 5.70 -24.90
C GLU A 311 6.15 5.63 -26.07
N LEU A 312 6.23 4.48 -26.75
CA LEU A 312 7.29 4.18 -27.73
C LEU A 312 6.94 4.64 -29.15
N GLU A 313 5.68 4.93 -29.48
CA GLU A 313 5.27 5.41 -30.81
C GLU A 313 5.87 6.78 -31.17
N TRP A 314 6.38 7.52 -30.18
CA TRP A 314 6.97 8.84 -30.33
C TRP A 314 8.51 8.86 -30.27
N GLU A 315 9.17 7.70 -30.30
CA GLU A 315 10.65 7.56 -30.34
C GLU A 315 11.30 7.95 -31.67
#